data_945fcf42c18602529242893d031a6825
#
_entry.id   945fcf42c18602529242893d031a6825
#
_cell.length_a   1.000
_cell.length_b   1.000
_cell.length_c   1.000
_cell.angle_alpha   90.00
_cell.angle_beta   90.00
_cell.angle_gamma   90.00
#
_symmetry.space_group_name_H-M   'P 1'
#
loop_
_entity.id
_entity.type
_entity.pdbx_description
1 polymer ?
#
loop_
_entity_poly.entity_id
_entity_poly.type
_entity_poly.pdbx_seq_one_letter_code
_entity_poly.pdbx_strand_id
1 'polypeptide(L)'
;REDKQKILDNLYSQISSFDNKANIFITVIGIMFALSLTFLNIFGDDRFANAKNGVRLYYNICFILFVINIIFSLFAFIMTIVPRKNNCIEINANYYKHIAKMNINELTKEINDYIKDEEQIINQIKINGNICNKKHNWIMTGMISLCPCIACFFNLIIIISFIL
;
A
#
# COMPACT_ATOMS: atom_id res chain seq x y z
N ARG A 1 -2.92 16.00 -29.54
CA ARG A 1 -3.72 16.26 -28.34
C ARG A 1 -4.38 14.98 -27.81
N GLU A 2 -5.06 14.21 -28.65
CA GLU A 2 -5.72 12.95 -28.31
C GLU A 2 -4.76 11.91 -27.69
N ASP A 3 -3.55 11.81 -28.22
CA ASP A 3 -2.53 10.89 -27.70
C ASP A 3 -2.04 11.27 -26.30
N LYS A 4 -1.92 12.59 -26.00
CA LYS A 4 -1.52 13.07 -24.68
C LYS A 4 -2.60 12.77 -23.64
N GLN A 5 -3.87 12.92 -24.02
CA GLN A 5 -4.99 12.55 -23.14
C GLN A 5 -5.02 11.05 -22.86
N LYS A 6 -4.81 10.21 -23.87
CA LYS A 6 -4.71 8.75 -23.68
C LYS A 6 -3.59 8.37 -22.70
N ILE A 7 -2.43 9.04 -22.78
CA ILE A 7 -1.33 8.81 -21.84
C ILE A 7 -1.75 9.17 -20.41
N LEU A 8 -2.43 10.30 -20.23
CA LEU A 8 -2.91 10.75 -18.93
C LEU A 8 -3.93 9.76 -18.33
N ASP A 9 -4.89 9.32 -19.14
CA ASP A 9 -5.90 8.34 -18.74
C ASP A 9 -5.29 6.98 -18.36
N ASN A 10 -4.26 6.55 -19.10
CA ASN A 10 -3.49 5.36 -18.75
C ASN A 10 -2.76 5.50 -17.40
N LEU A 11 -2.19 6.66 -17.10
CA LEU A 11 -1.55 6.91 -15.81
C LEU A 11 -2.56 6.89 -14.66
N TYR A 12 -3.74 7.45 -14.83
CA TYR A 12 -4.82 7.38 -13.83
C TYR A 12 -5.27 5.93 -13.60
N SER A 13 -5.43 5.15 -14.66
CA SER A 13 -5.74 3.72 -14.57
C SER A 13 -4.68 2.94 -13.81
N GLN A 14 -3.38 3.21 -14.06
CA GLN A 14 -2.28 2.57 -13.35
C GLN A 14 -2.26 2.95 -11.86
N ILE A 15 -2.47 4.25 -11.53
CA ILE A 15 -2.53 4.72 -10.14
C ILE A 15 -3.67 4.00 -9.40
N SER A 16 -4.87 3.94 -10.00
CA SER A 16 -6.01 3.23 -9.42
C SER A 16 -5.74 1.73 -9.25
N SER A 17 -5.08 1.11 -10.22
CA SER A 17 -4.65 -0.30 -10.15
C SER A 17 -3.71 -0.55 -8.97
N PHE A 18 -2.76 0.37 -8.70
CA PHE A 18 -1.86 0.25 -7.54
C PHE A 18 -2.62 0.38 -6.22
N ASP A 19 -3.57 1.30 -6.13
CA ASP A 19 -4.40 1.45 -4.92
C ASP A 19 -5.24 0.19 -4.66
N ASN A 20 -5.84 -0.39 -5.71
CA ASN A 20 -6.60 -1.63 -5.61
C ASN A 20 -5.72 -2.82 -5.19
N LYS A 21 -4.52 -2.96 -5.76
CA LYS A 21 -3.56 -4.00 -5.35
C LYS A 21 -3.15 -3.84 -3.88
N ALA A 22 -2.85 -2.61 -3.45
CA ALA A 22 -2.50 -2.34 -2.06
C ALA A 22 -3.65 -2.71 -1.10
N ASN A 23 -4.91 -2.41 -1.44
CA ASN A 23 -6.08 -2.78 -0.65
C ASN A 23 -6.23 -4.31 -0.52
N ILE A 24 -6.00 -5.06 -1.61
CA ILE A 24 -6.04 -6.52 -1.57
C ILE A 24 -4.96 -7.06 -0.62
N PHE A 25 -3.73 -6.56 -0.71
CA PHE A 25 -2.65 -7.00 0.17
C PHE A 25 -2.90 -6.64 1.64
N ILE A 26 -3.46 -5.46 1.93
CA ILE A 26 -3.86 -5.07 3.29
C ILE A 26 -4.90 -6.06 3.84
N THR A 27 -5.87 -6.45 3.01
CA THR A 27 -6.89 -7.45 3.42
C THR A 27 -6.26 -8.81 3.73
N VAL A 28 -5.34 -9.28 2.87
CA VAL A 28 -4.61 -10.54 3.10
C VAL A 28 -3.81 -10.49 4.41
N ILE A 29 -3.09 -9.40 4.65
CA ILE A 29 -2.34 -9.18 5.89
C ILE A 29 -3.28 -9.18 7.10
N GLY A 30 -4.46 -8.55 6.99
CA GLY A 30 -5.47 -8.55 8.05
C GLY A 30 -5.95 -9.96 8.40
N ILE A 31 -6.19 -10.81 7.40
CA ILE A 31 -6.55 -12.21 7.60
C ILE A 31 -5.41 -12.99 8.27
N MET A 32 -4.18 -12.82 7.78
CA MET A 32 -3.00 -13.47 8.38
C MET A 32 -2.79 -13.03 9.82
N PHE A 33 -2.99 -11.76 10.12
CA PHE A 33 -2.92 -11.23 11.48
C PHE A 33 -4.00 -11.84 12.38
N ALA A 34 -5.25 -11.89 11.92
CA ALA A 34 -6.36 -12.50 12.67
C ALA A 34 -6.08 -13.97 12.98
N LEU A 35 -5.58 -14.74 12.01
CA LEU A 35 -5.18 -16.14 12.22
C LEU A 35 -3.99 -16.26 13.20
N SER A 36 -3.07 -15.29 13.19
CA SER A 36 -1.93 -15.30 14.10
C SER A 36 -2.32 -15.08 15.57
N LEU A 37 -3.47 -14.44 15.83
CA LEU A 37 -3.97 -14.29 17.21
C LEU A 37 -4.31 -15.65 17.84
N THR A 38 -4.70 -16.64 17.04
CA THR A 38 -4.92 -18.00 17.54
C THR A 38 -3.62 -18.63 18.05
N PHE A 39 -2.48 -18.24 17.50
CA PHE A 39 -1.17 -18.73 17.93
C PHE A 39 -0.77 -18.21 19.33
N LEU A 40 -1.30 -17.06 19.74
CA LEU A 40 -1.06 -16.52 21.08
C LEU A 40 -1.64 -17.43 22.18
N ASN A 41 -2.75 -18.11 21.90
CA ASN A 41 -3.37 -19.02 22.86
C ASN A 41 -2.47 -20.23 23.20
N ILE A 42 -1.54 -20.56 22.31
CA ILE A 42 -0.60 -21.68 22.49
C ILE A 42 0.41 -21.40 23.60
N PHE A 43 0.72 -20.13 23.88
CA PHE A 43 1.61 -19.77 24.98
C PHE A 43 1.07 -20.17 26.36
N GLY A 44 -0.28 -20.31 26.48
CA GLY A 44 -0.95 -20.80 27.68
C GLY A 44 -1.15 -22.32 27.71
N ASP A 45 -0.75 -23.07 26.68
CA ASP A 45 -0.90 -24.52 26.60
C ASP A 45 0.22 -25.25 27.36
N ASP A 46 -0.15 -26.20 28.21
CA ASP A 46 0.79 -27.04 28.97
C ASP A 46 1.75 -27.80 28.05
N ARG A 47 1.33 -28.20 26.86
CA ARG A 47 2.18 -28.85 25.85
C ARG A 47 3.32 -27.96 25.40
N PHE A 48 3.02 -26.66 25.16
CA PHE A 48 4.05 -25.66 24.82
C PHE A 48 5.00 -25.41 26.00
N ALA A 49 4.46 -25.38 27.24
CA ALA A 49 5.26 -25.21 28.44
C ALA A 49 6.24 -26.39 28.63
N ASN A 50 5.85 -27.61 28.24
CA ASN A 50 6.66 -28.83 28.33
C ASN A 50 7.54 -29.09 27.11
N ALA A 51 7.43 -28.28 26.03
CA ALA A 51 8.26 -28.42 24.85
C ALA A 51 9.74 -28.12 25.17
N LYS A 52 10.66 -28.74 24.40
CA LYS A 52 12.11 -28.48 24.52
C LYS A 52 12.40 -26.97 24.41
N ASN A 53 13.27 -26.47 25.27
CA ASN A 53 13.65 -25.05 25.30
C ASN A 53 14.05 -24.48 23.91
N GLY A 54 14.74 -25.28 23.08
CA GLY A 54 15.11 -24.88 21.73
C GLY A 54 13.91 -24.65 20.81
N VAL A 55 12.85 -25.46 20.91
CA VAL A 55 11.63 -25.31 20.10
C VAL A 55 10.88 -24.02 20.52
N ARG A 56 10.79 -23.78 21.83
CA ARG A 56 10.15 -22.58 22.37
C ARG A 56 10.89 -21.31 21.93
N LEU A 57 12.22 -21.30 22.00
CA LEU A 57 13.04 -20.18 21.56
C LEU A 57 12.84 -19.92 20.07
N TYR A 58 12.88 -20.98 19.25
CA TYR A 58 12.69 -20.87 17.80
C TYR A 58 11.29 -20.34 17.46
N TYR A 59 10.24 -20.82 18.13
CA TYR A 59 8.88 -20.31 17.97
C TYR A 59 8.79 -18.81 18.27
N ASN A 60 9.35 -18.37 19.41
CA ASN A 60 9.33 -16.97 19.81
C ASN A 60 10.05 -16.06 18.79
N ILE A 61 11.20 -16.51 18.28
CA ILE A 61 11.95 -15.76 17.25
C ILE A 61 11.12 -15.66 15.96
N CYS A 62 10.56 -16.77 15.49
CA CYS A 62 9.71 -16.76 14.29
C CYS A 62 8.49 -15.87 14.46
N PHE A 63 7.85 -15.88 15.64
CA PHE A 63 6.68 -15.05 15.93
C PHE A 63 7.03 -13.56 15.94
N ILE A 64 8.14 -13.18 16.59
CA ILE A 64 8.60 -11.77 16.60
C ILE A 64 8.93 -11.31 15.17
N LEU A 65 9.65 -12.11 14.40
CA LEU A 65 9.98 -11.79 13.00
C LEU A 65 8.71 -11.65 12.15
N PHE A 66 7.72 -12.51 12.34
CA PHE A 66 6.43 -12.44 11.68
C PHE A 66 5.73 -11.12 11.96
N VAL A 67 5.62 -10.72 13.22
CA VAL A 67 4.96 -9.46 13.62
C VAL A 67 5.69 -8.23 13.04
N ILE A 68 7.03 -8.21 13.08
CA ILE A 68 7.82 -7.11 12.50
C ILE A 68 7.56 -6.99 11.00
N ASN A 69 7.58 -8.10 10.28
CA ASN A 69 7.34 -8.12 8.83
C ASN A 69 5.91 -7.71 8.47
N ILE A 70 4.90 -8.10 9.26
CA ILE A 70 3.50 -7.64 9.09
C ILE A 70 3.43 -6.13 9.20
N ILE A 71 3.98 -5.54 10.26
CA ILE A 71 3.93 -4.10 10.49
C ILE A 71 4.61 -3.36 9.34
N PHE A 72 5.77 -3.83 8.89
CA PHE A 72 6.51 -3.19 7.80
C PHE A 72 5.77 -3.29 6.47
N SER A 73 5.21 -4.46 6.13
CA SER A 73 4.41 -4.65 4.91
C SER A 73 3.16 -3.77 4.93
N LEU A 74 2.44 -3.73 6.04
CA LEU A 74 1.25 -2.91 6.22
C LEU A 74 1.57 -1.42 6.02
N PHE A 75 2.66 -0.95 6.63
CA PHE A 75 3.14 0.42 6.45
C PHE A 75 3.41 0.74 4.98
N ALA A 76 4.11 -0.14 4.25
CA ALA A 76 4.43 0.07 2.84
C ALA A 76 3.15 0.15 1.97
N PHE A 77 2.16 -0.72 2.20
CA PHE A 77 0.90 -0.67 1.45
C PHE A 77 0.04 0.54 1.81
N ILE A 78 0.00 0.96 3.07
CA ILE A 78 -0.67 2.21 3.47
C ILE A 78 -0.02 3.40 2.75
N MET A 79 1.32 3.45 2.70
CA MET A 79 2.05 4.52 2.01
C MET A 79 1.79 4.55 0.49
N THR A 80 1.30 3.46 -0.09
CA THR A 80 0.84 3.44 -1.49
C THR A 80 -0.48 4.19 -1.65
N ILE A 81 -1.42 4.00 -0.72
CA ILE A 81 -2.78 4.57 -0.80
C ILE A 81 -2.81 6.04 -0.40
N VAL A 82 -1.93 6.46 0.53
CA VAL A 82 -1.91 7.84 1.04
C VAL A 82 -1.82 8.85 -0.12
N PRO A 83 -2.78 9.79 -0.20
CA PRO A 83 -2.76 10.83 -1.23
C PRO A 83 -1.51 11.68 -1.11
N ARG A 84 -0.78 11.83 -2.19
CA ARG A 84 0.44 12.65 -2.20
C ARG A 84 0.07 14.09 -2.49
N LYS A 85 0.40 14.98 -1.55
CA LYS A 85 0.37 16.42 -1.79
C LYS A 85 1.48 16.76 -2.79
N ASN A 86 1.11 17.23 -3.97
CA ASN A 86 2.03 18.00 -4.80
C ASN A 86 1.94 19.45 -4.33
N ASN A 87 3.08 20.01 -3.94
CA ASN A 87 3.21 21.44 -3.67
C ASN A 87 3.30 22.20 -5.02
N CYS A 88 2.37 21.93 -5.95
CA CYS A 88 2.24 22.74 -7.14
C CYS A 88 1.69 24.10 -6.72
N ILE A 89 2.51 25.12 -6.91
CA ILE A 89 2.21 26.53 -6.61
C ILE A 89 1.16 27.07 -7.59
N GLU A 90 0.98 26.40 -8.74
CA GLU A 90 0.02 26.81 -9.77
C GLU A 90 -1.38 26.29 -9.46
N ILE A 91 -2.36 27.17 -9.60
CA ILE A 91 -3.79 26.86 -9.56
C ILE A 91 -4.06 25.84 -10.67
N ASN A 92 -4.52 24.67 -10.30
CA ASN A 92 -4.77 23.59 -11.26
C ASN A 92 -6.23 23.16 -11.15
N ALA A 93 -6.99 23.32 -12.26
CA ALA A 93 -8.40 22.98 -12.35
C ALA A 93 -8.70 21.50 -12.03
N ASN A 94 -7.68 20.62 -12.06
CA ASN A 94 -7.85 19.21 -11.74
C ASN A 94 -7.60 18.87 -10.24
N TYR A 95 -7.25 19.86 -9.42
CA TYR A 95 -7.05 19.61 -8.00
C TYR A 95 -8.30 20.02 -7.20
N TYR A 96 -9.02 19.04 -6.67
CA TYR A 96 -10.32 19.20 -5.99
C TYR A 96 -10.35 20.32 -4.94
N LYS A 97 -9.23 20.58 -4.23
CA LYS A 97 -9.15 21.67 -3.24
C LYS A 97 -9.13 23.05 -3.85
N HIS A 98 -8.64 23.19 -5.07
CA HIS A 98 -8.68 24.46 -5.81
C HIS A 98 -10.07 24.66 -6.40
N ILE A 99 -10.65 23.61 -7.01
CA ILE A 99 -12.03 23.63 -7.53
C ILE A 99 -13.02 24.03 -6.44
N ALA A 100 -12.90 23.47 -5.25
CA ALA A 100 -13.80 23.76 -4.13
C ALA A 100 -13.76 25.22 -3.63
N LYS A 101 -12.70 25.97 -3.99
CA LYS A 101 -12.53 27.38 -3.59
C LYS A 101 -12.85 28.36 -4.70
N MET A 102 -12.99 27.89 -5.94
CA MET A 102 -13.26 28.75 -7.10
C MET A 102 -14.73 29.13 -7.20
N ASN A 103 -14.99 30.34 -7.65
CA ASN A 103 -16.31 30.77 -8.09
C ASN A 103 -16.65 30.12 -9.46
N ILE A 104 -17.93 29.91 -9.76
CA ILE A 104 -18.40 29.26 -11.00
C ILE A 104 -17.80 29.94 -12.25
N ASN A 105 -17.73 31.28 -12.28
CA ASN A 105 -17.17 32.02 -13.39
C ASN A 105 -15.66 31.82 -13.56
N GLU A 106 -14.93 31.77 -12.44
CA GLU A 106 -13.50 31.49 -12.44
C GLU A 106 -13.24 30.05 -12.89
N LEU A 107 -14.04 29.10 -12.39
CA LEU A 107 -13.94 27.69 -12.78
C LEU A 107 -14.20 27.50 -14.29
N THR A 108 -15.22 28.17 -14.83
CA THR A 108 -15.55 28.06 -16.27
C THR A 108 -14.41 28.62 -17.13
N LYS A 109 -13.81 29.76 -16.72
CA LYS A 109 -12.67 30.35 -17.41
C LYS A 109 -11.45 29.40 -17.35
N GLU A 110 -11.14 28.91 -16.17
CA GLU A 110 -10.01 27.98 -15.93
C GLU A 110 -10.15 26.68 -16.75
N ILE A 111 -11.37 26.09 -16.81
CA ILE A 111 -11.65 24.91 -17.63
C ILE A 111 -11.44 25.21 -19.12
N ASN A 112 -11.89 26.35 -19.61
CA ASN A 112 -11.73 26.75 -21.02
C ASN A 112 -10.26 27.01 -21.38
N ASP A 113 -9.51 27.66 -20.51
CA ASP A 113 -8.08 27.90 -20.67
C ASP A 113 -7.29 26.61 -20.58
N TYR A 114 -7.63 25.72 -19.60
CA TYR A 114 -7.05 24.38 -19.46
C TYR A 114 -7.24 23.49 -20.70
N ILE A 115 -8.42 23.53 -21.32
CA ILE A 115 -8.70 22.78 -22.55
C ILE A 115 -7.81 23.24 -23.72
N LYS A 116 -7.36 24.49 -23.70
CA LYS A 116 -6.49 25.08 -24.75
C LYS A 116 -5.00 24.87 -24.50
N ASP A 117 -4.58 24.63 -23.27
CA ASP A 117 -3.17 24.62 -22.89
C ASP A 117 -2.57 23.21 -22.90
N GLU A 118 -1.82 22.90 -23.98
CA GLU A 118 -1.08 21.65 -24.12
C GLU A 118 0.04 21.48 -23.07
N GLU A 119 0.62 22.56 -22.59
CA GLU A 119 1.71 22.56 -21.63
C GLU A 119 1.23 22.06 -20.24
N GLN A 120 0.03 22.43 -19.85
CA GLN A 120 -0.61 21.95 -18.63
C GLN A 120 -0.83 20.43 -18.66
N ILE A 121 -1.26 19.86 -19.79
CA ILE A 121 -1.43 18.42 -19.97
C ILE A 121 -0.07 17.71 -19.79
N ILE A 122 0.99 18.23 -20.39
CA ILE A 122 2.34 17.67 -20.26
C ILE A 122 2.81 17.71 -18.81
N ASN A 123 2.59 18.81 -18.12
CA ASN A 123 2.91 18.95 -16.69
C ASN A 123 2.18 17.92 -15.84
N GLN A 124 0.89 17.68 -16.11
CA GLN A 124 0.11 16.65 -15.41
C GLN A 124 0.61 15.24 -15.69
N ILE A 125 0.99 14.92 -16.93
CA ILE A 125 1.59 13.64 -17.27
C ILE A 125 2.86 13.42 -16.44
N LYS A 126 3.73 14.44 -16.33
CA LYS A 126 4.96 14.38 -15.54
C LYS A 126 4.68 14.16 -14.04
N ILE A 127 3.72 14.89 -13.48
CA ILE A 127 3.33 14.80 -12.08
C ILE A 127 2.75 13.41 -11.78
N ASN A 128 1.81 12.94 -12.58
CA ASN A 128 1.17 11.64 -12.40
C ASN A 128 2.14 10.48 -12.64
N GLY A 129 3.08 10.62 -13.58
CA GLY A 129 4.17 9.68 -13.78
C GLY A 129 5.05 9.52 -12.52
N ASN A 130 5.39 10.62 -11.87
CA ASN A 130 6.13 10.60 -10.62
C ASN A 130 5.34 9.95 -9.47
N ILE A 131 4.04 10.21 -9.40
CA ILE A 131 3.15 9.57 -8.41
C ILE A 131 3.10 8.06 -8.67
N CYS A 132 2.90 7.66 -9.91
CA CYS A 132 2.85 6.27 -10.35
C CYS A 132 4.13 5.51 -9.96
N ASN A 133 5.30 6.09 -10.27
CA ASN A 133 6.60 5.49 -9.92
C ASN A 133 6.78 5.34 -8.40
N LYS A 134 6.39 6.34 -7.62
CA LYS A 134 6.48 6.25 -6.15
C LYS A 134 5.54 5.20 -5.59
N LYS A 135 4.31 5.08 -6.11
CA LYS A 135 3.35 4.03 -5.70
C LYS A 135 3.88 2.65 -6.06
N HIS A 136 4.43 2.48 -7.26
CA HIS A 136 5.06 1.23 -7.68
C HIS A 136 6.17 0.80 -6.72
N ASN A 137 7.07 1.71 -6.35
CA ASN A 137 8.16 1.39 -5.44
C ASN A 137 7.66 0.96 -4.05
N TRP A 138 6.62 1.60 -3.53
CA TRP A 138 6.03 1.22 -2.25
C TRP A 138 5.35 -0.15 -2.30
N ILE A 139 4.62 -0.46 -3.39
CA ILE A 139 4.06 -1.81 -3.59
C ILE A 139 5.15 -2.86 -3.65
N MET A 140 6.21 -2.62 -4.42
CA MET A 140 7.33 -3.57 -4.51
C MET A 140 7.99 -3.80 -3.15
N THR A 141 8.21 -2.73 -2.37
CA THR A 141 8.73 -2.84 -1.00
C THR A 141 7.79 -3.68 -0.11
N GLY A 142 6.48 -3.43 -0.18
CA GLY A 142 5.49 -4.20 0.57
C GLY A 142 5.48 -5.68 0.17
N MET A 143 5.57 -5.99 -1.12
CA MET A 143 5.62 -7.38 -1.61
C MET A 143 6.88 -8.11 -1.18
N ILE A 144 8.04 -7.45 -1.26
CA ILE A 144 9.32 -8.04 -0.82
C ILE A 144 9.27 -8.37 0.68
N SER A 145 8.70 -7.51 1.51
CA SER A 145 8.56 -7.77 2.95
C SER A 145 7.48 -8.81 3.28
N LEU A 146 6.49 -8.98 2.41
CA LEU A 146 5.45 -10.00 2.60
C LEU A 146 5.97 -11.43 2.40
N CYS A 147 6.97 -11.65 1.54
CA CYS A 147 7.55 -12.97 1.32
C CYS A 147 8.10 -13.62 2.59
N PRO A 148 9.00 -12.99 3.37
CA PRO A 148 9.45 -13.56 4.64
C PRO A 148 8.32 -13.65 5.67
N CYS A 149 7.33 -12.76 5.65
CA CYS A 149 6.15 -12.85 6.49
C CYS A 149 5.39 -14.16 6.26
N ILE A 150 5.12 -14.52 5.02
CA ILE A 150 4.45 -15.76 4.62
C ILE A 150 5.30 -16.98 5.06
N ALA A 151 6.60 -16.93 4.84
CA ALA A 151 7.50 -18.02 5.27
C ALA A 151 7.47 -18.22 6.78
N CYS A 152 7.54 -17.16 7.58
CA CYS A 152 7.41 -17.23 9.04
C CYS A 152 6.04 -17.79 9.47
N PHE A 153 4.95 -17.37 8.80
CA PHE A 153 3.61 -17.86 9.09
C PHE A 153 3.49 -19.38 8.91
N PHE A 154 3.98 -19.93 7.78
CA PHE A 154 3.99 -21.37 7.56
C PHE A 154 4.90 -22.12 8.55
N ASN A 155 6.06 -21.55 8.88
CA ASN A 155 6.93 -22.13 9.91
C ASN A 155 6.22 -22.21 11.27
N LEU A 156 5.47 -21.18 11.67
CA LEU A 156 4.69 -21.20 12.90
C LEU A 156 3.64 -22.33 12.89
N ILE A 157 2.91 -22.50 11.78
CA ILE A 157 1.93 -23.60 11.63
C ILE A 157 2.61 -24.95 11.78
N ILE A 158 3.76 -25.14 11.13
CA ILE A 158 4.52 -26.41 11.21
C ILE A 158 4.95 -26.68 12.66
N ILE A 159 5.53 -25.71 13.35
CA ILE A 159 5.97 -25.88 14.74
C ILE A 159 4.79 -26.26 15.64
N ILE A 160 3.65 -25.58 15.46
CA ILE A 160 2.44 -25.86 16.23
C ILE A 160 1.96 -27.30 16.00
N SER A 161 1.95 -27.75 14.74
CA SER A 161 1.54 -29.12 14.42
C SER A 161 2.46 -30.21 15.00
N PHE A 162 3.70 -29.86 15.38
CA PHE A 162 4.63 -30.76 16.09
C PHE A 162 4.49 -30.70 17.62
N ILE A 163 3.90 -29.66 18.17
CA ILE A 163 3.70 -29.47 19.61
C ILE A 163 2.34 -30.02 20.06
N LEU A 164 1.32 -29.88 19.23
CA LEU A 164 -0.03 -30.40 19.47
C LEU A 164 -0.13 -31.87 19.16
#